data_8c3b07ab797b51c15cfdf2bb8389aabe
#
_entry.id   8c3b07ab797b51c15cfdf2bb8389aabe
#
_cell.length_a   1.000
_cell.length_b   1.000
_cell.length_c   1.000
_cell.angle_alpha   90.00
_cell.angle_beta   90.00
_cell.angle_gamma   90.00
#
_symmetry.space_group_name_H-M   'P 1'
#
loop_
_entity.id
_entity.type
_entity.pdbx_description
1 polymer ?
#
loop_
_entity_poly.entity_id
_entity_poly.type
_entity_poly.pdbx_seq_one_letter_code
_entity_poly.pdbx_strand_id
1 'polypeptide(L)'
;MEFLVSVAVGRPSKRHPLGVWMNGLRVGTWTVSGGGHEFSYDLGWLNHPAARPISLSLPLAQAETPFRGEVVEAYFDNLLPDSVAIRSRMASRFGVQNKSFDLLAQLGRDCVGAVQLLAPDSPPPDVRRLEARPLTEQAVAALIDRTLSGEPVGLTDDEGELRISLAGAQEKTALLWHQGQWCEPKGATPTSHILKLPMGKVGTIQADFSTSVENEWLCAKVLAAFGIPVADCEIDRFGPHKVLVVTRFDRAMQPEGWLSRLPQEDFCQAYGIPSSQKYQDQGGPGIDLILDKLRGSASAEQDRRNFLKAQLVFWLLAAPDGHAKNFSLFIEAGGRFRLTPLYDVMSAWPVIGSGPNQFDSHRLKLAMSVKDTNSHYRINDIRRKHWNATAKRNAMGPDFERVIHDLIFATPAALEKVASQIPAGFPVEVSEPILAGIQAQAIHLASMAGD
;
A
#
# COMPACT_ATOMS: atom_id res chain seq x y z
N MET A 1 44.02 -27.55 -36.16
CA MET A 1 44.40 -26.49 -35.23
C MET A 1 43.11 -25.79 -34.81
N GLU A 2 42.38 -26.45 -33.85
CA GLU A 2 41.09 -25.98 -33.36
C GLU A 2 41.31 -25.06 -32.19
N PHE A 3 40.86 -23.82 -32.31
CA PHE A 3 40.84 -22.88 -31.20
C PHE A 3 39.60 -23.12 -30.33
N LEU A 4 39.77 -23.79 -29.21
CA LEU A 4 38.77 -23.84 -28.11
C LEU A 4 38.68 -22.45 -27.48
N VAL A 5 37.62 -21.72 -27.78
CA VAL A 5 37.25 -20.52 -27.04
C VAL A 5 36.65 -20.93 -25.72
N SER A 6 37.45 -20.83 -24.66
CA SER A 6 36.97 -20.99 -23.27
C SER A 6 36.09 -19.79 -22.92
N VAL A 7 34.77 -20.01 -22.89
CA VAL A 7 33.84 -19.05 -22.28
C VAL A 7 34.06 -19.13 -20.76
N ALA A 8 34.69 -18.09 -20.20
CA ALA A 8 34.80 -17.93 -18.75
C ALA A 8 33.40 -17.72 -18.18
N VAL A 9 32.84 -18.78 -17.60
CA VAL A 9 31.64 -18.68 -16.75
C VAL A 9 32.03 -17.91 -15.53
N GLY A 10 31.63 -16.64 -15.48
CA GLY A 10 31.86 -15.77 -14.33
C GLY A 10 31.27 -16.42 -13.07
N ARG A 11 32.08 -16.55 -12.01
CA ARG A 11 31.60 -17.02 -10.70
C ARG A 11 30.40 -16.18 -10.29
N PRO A 12 29.25 -16.80 -9.92
CA PRO A 12 28.13 -16.04 -9.37
C PRO A 12 28.62 -15.28 -8.14
N SER A 13 28.37 -13.97 -8.11
CA SER A 13 28.72 -13.12 -6.96
C SER A 13 28.05 -13.73 -5.73
N LYS A 14 28.81 -14.03 -4.68
CA LYS A 14 28.25 -14.44 -3.40
C LYS A 14 27.42 -13.27 -2.87
N ARG A 15 26.08 -13.36 -2.99
CA ARG A 15 25.21 -12.40 -2.34
C ARG A 15 25.20 -12.71 -0.86
N HIS A 16 25.41 -11.68 -0.06
CA HIS A 16 25.37 -11.83 1.39
C HIS A 16 23.91 -11.92 1.84
N PRO A 17 23.59 -12.78 2.85
CA PRO A 17 22.26 -12.82 3.42
C PRO A 17 21.91 -11.47 4.07
N LEU A 18 20.59 -11.15 4.16
CA LEU A 18 20.07 -10.02 4.92
C LEU A 18 19.40 -10.52 6.20
N GLY A 19 19.72 -9.91 7.32
CA GLY A 19 18.99 -10.09 8.57
C GLY A 19 17.63 -9.40 8.49
N VAL A 20 16.59 -10.13 8.84
CA VAL A 20 15.20 -9.61 8.94
C VAL A 20 14.92 -9.29 10.39
N TRP A 21 14.53 -8.04 10.66
CA TRP A 21 14.32 -7.52 12.01
C TRP A 21 12.91 -6.91 12.15
N MET A 22 12.38 -6.92 13.37
CA MET A 22 11.17 -6.21 13.78
C MET A 22 11.39 -5.57 15.15
N ASN A 23 11.32 -4.24 15.22
CA ASN A 23 11.42 -3.48 16.47
C ASN A 23 12.62 -3.93 17.36
N GLY A 24 13.81 -4.06 16.74
CA GLY A 24 15.04 -4.42 17.44
C GLY A 24 15.25 -5.91 17.68
N LEU A 25 14.29 -6.76 17.33
CA LEU A 25 14.37 -8.22 17.47
C LEU A 25 14.68 -8.84 16.11
N ARG A 26 15.64 -9.77 16.08
CA ARG A 26 15.94 -10.53 14.88
C ARG A 26 14.88 -11.61 14.67
N VAL A 27 14.27 -11.59 13.48
CA VAL A 27 13.16 -12.47 13.11
C VAL A 27 13.67 -13.66 12.30
N GLY A 28 14.67 -13.44 11.44
CA GLY A 28 15.16 -14.46 10.55
C GLY A 28 16.19 -13.94 9.56
N THR A 29 16.43 -14.74 8.52
CA THR A 29 17.42 -14.44 7.49
C THR A 29 16.82 -14.67 6.11
N TRP A 30 16.99 -13.66 5.23
CA TRP A 30 16.66 -13.75 3.81
C TRP A 30 17.92 -13.87 2.96
N THR A 31 18.02 -14.92 2.14
CA THR A 31 19.18 -15.20 1.30
C THR A 31 18.77 -15.37 -0.14
N VAL A 32 19.61 -14.89 -1.07
CA VAL A 32 19.47 -15.14 -2.51
C VAL A 32 20.75 -15.81 -3.02
N SER A 33 20.59 -16.97 -3.62
CA SER A 33 21.67 -17.77 -4.21
C SER A 33 21.27 -18.29 -5.59
N GLY A 34 22.11 -19.09 -6.21
CA GLY A 34 21.81 -19.75 -7.48
C GLY A 34 20.58 -20.66 -7.45
N GLY A 35 20.06 -21.02 -6.27
CA GLY A 35 18.81 -21.76 -6.08
C GLY A 35 17.57 -20.90 -5.85
N GLY A 36 17.66 -19.57 -5.98
CA GLY A 36 16.54 -18.65 -5.79
C GLY A 36 16.51 -18.00 -4.40
N HIS A 37 15.33 -17.53 -3.99
CA HIS A 37 15.08 -16.87 -2.73
C HIS A 37 14.79 -17.88 -1.62
N GLU A 38 15.37 -17.66 -0.43
CA GLU A 38 15.16 -18.48 0.75
C GLU A 38 14.99 -17.59 1.98
N PHE A 39 14.01 -17.91 2.84
CA PHE A 39 13.81 -17.26 4.13
C PHE A 39 13.69 -18.29 5.24
N SER A 40 14.43 -18.09 6.34
CA SER A 40 14.38 -18.93 7.54
C SER A 40 14.09 -18.06 8.77
N TYR A 41 13.22 -18.53 9.64
CA TYR A 41 13.02 -17.92 10.96
C TYR A 41 14.17 -18.28 11.91
N ASP A 42 14.58 -17.34 12.75
CA ASP A 42 15.54 -17.58 13.81
C ASP A 42 14.87 -18.30 15.00
N LEU A 43 15.56 -19.26 15.61
CA LEU A 43 15.04 -20.00 16.76
C LEU A 43 14.68 -19.08 17.94
N GLY A 44 15.48 -18.03 18.17
CA GLY A 44 15.23 -17.02 19.18
C GLY A 44 13.90 -16.29 18.97
N TRP A 45 13.54 -16.01 17.71
CA TRP A 45 12.24 -15.42 17.36
C TRP A 45 11.09 -16.40 17.58
N LEU A 46 11.23 -17.64 17.14
CA LEU A 46 10.17 -18.66 17.26
C LEU A 46 9.78 -18.92 18.72
N ASN A 47 10.71 -18.77 19.64
CA ASN A 47 10.47 -18.94 21.09
C ASN A 47 10.12 -17.62 21.80
N HIS A 48 10.06 -16.49 21.10
CA HIS A 48 9.80 -15.20 21.72
C HIS A 48 8.28 -14.97 21.93
N PRO A 49 7.82 -14.42 23.08
CA PRO A 49 6.39 -14.16 23.32
C PRO A 49 5.71 -13.26 22.28
N ALA A 50 6.48 -12.38 21.64
CA ALA A 50 5.99 -11.53 20.56
C ALA A 50 6.06 -12.19 19.18
N ALA A 51 6.43 -13.47 19.09
CA ALA A 51 6.57 -14.18 17.81
C ALA A 51 5.31 -14.08 16.96
N ARG A 52 5.52 -13.76 15.71
CA ARG A 52 4.50 -13.70 14.65
C ARG A 52 5.15 -13.98 13.32
N PRO A 53 4.40 -14.46 12.31
CA PRO A 53 4.93 -14.59 10.97
C PRO A 53 5.24 -13.19 10.38
N ILE A 54 6.19 -13.12 9.44
CA ILE A 54 6.41 -11.90 8.65
C ILE A 54 5.27 -11.72 7.63
N SER A 55 4.62 -12.83 7.24
CA SER A 55 3.50 -12.87 6.31
C SER A 55 2.63 -14.10 6.59
N LEU A 56 1.34 -14.03 6.28
CA LEU A 56 0.44 -15.19 6.29
C LEU A 56 0.80 -16.23 5.23
N SER A 57 1.53 -15.83 4.17
CA SER A 57 2.10 -16.76 3.17
C SER A 57 3.41 -17.41 3.64
N LEU A 58 4.02 -16.89 4.70
CA LEU A 58 5.24 -17.39 5.33
C LEU A 58 4.99 -17.63 6.83
N PRO A 59 4.09 -18.58 7.20
CA PRO A 59 3.68 -18.80 8.57
C PRO A 59 4.86 -19.21 9.45
N LEU A 60 4.70 -19.13 10.79
CA LEU A 60 5.73 -19.61 11.70
C LEU A 60 5.99 -21.09 11.44
N ALA A 61 7.23 -21.43 11.15
CA ALA A 61 7.70 -22.78 10.88
C ALA A 61 8.99 -23.04 11.65
N GLN A 62 9.39 -24.32 11.75
CA GLN A 62 10.66 -24.69 12.42
C GLN A 62 11.85 -24.01 11.73
N ALA A 63 12.84 -23.60 12.51
CA ALA A 63 14.02 -22.87 12.01
C ALA A 63 14.80 -23.63 10.93
N GLU A 64 14.79 -24.97 10.99
CA GLU A 64 15.45 -25.85 10.02
C GLU A 64 14.65 -26.06 8.73
N THR A 65 13.45 -25.49 8.63
CA THR A 65 12.57 -25.64 7.45
C THR A 65 12.42 -24.28 6.75
N PRO A 66 13.36 -23.90 5.88
CA PRO A 66 13.30 -22.63 5.17
C PRO A 66 12.19 -22.62 4.13
N PHE A 67 11.53 -21.45 3.97
CA PHE A 67 10.69 -21.15 2.83
C PHE A 67 11.55 -20.87 1.61
N ARG A 68 11.10 -21.28 0.42
CA ARG A 68 11.89 -21.14 -0.82
C ARG A 68 11.05 -20.69 -2.01
N GLY A 69 11.73 -20.06 -2.97
CA GLY A 69 11.17 -19.76 -4.30
C GLY A 69 10.30 -18.51 -4.32
N GLU A 70 9.30 -18.55 -5.19
CA GLU A 70 8.48 -17.40 -5.58
C GLU A 70 7.71 -16.76 -4.42
N VAL A 71 7.25 -17.55 -3.46
CA VAL A 71 6.52 -17.01 -2.27
C VAL A 71 7.41 -16.07 -1.43
N VAL A 72 8.69 -16.41 -1.29
CA VAL A 72 9.66 -15.57 -0.58
C VAL A 72 9.98 -14.32 -1.38
N GLU A 73 10.24 -14.49 -2.68
CA GLU A 73 10.49 -13.38 -3.59
C GLU A 73 9.32 -12.40 -3.59
N ALA A 74 8.10 -12.91 -3.76
CA ALA A 74 6.88 -12.11 -3.80
C ALA A 74 6.69 -11.28 -2.51
N TYR A 75 6.95 -11.87 -1.33
CA TYR A 75 6.83 -11.14 -0.08
C TYR A 75 7.77 -9.92 -0.04
N PHE A 76 9.05 -10.10 -0.31
CA PHE A 76 10.03 -9.02 -0.27
C PHE A 76 9.88 -8.04 -1.43
N ASP A 77 9.58 -8.53 -2.64
CA ASP A 77 9.37 -7.67 -3.82
C ASP A 77 8.19 -6.69 -3.63
N ASN A 78 7.13 -7.12 -2.95
CA ASN A 78 5.97 -6.28 -2.65
C ASN A 78 6.27 -5.14 -1.66
N LEU A 79 7.41 -5.13 -0.98
CA LEU A 79 7.87 -4.00 -0.16
C LEU A 79 8.42 -2.84 -1.00
N LEU A 80 8.72 -3.07 -2.29
CA LEU A 80 9.28 -2.08 -3.22
C LEU A 80 8.17 -1.36 -4.02
N PRO A 81 8.48 -0.19 -4.60
CA PRO A 81 7.59 0.46 -5.56
C PRO A 81 7.21 -0.46 -6.72
N ASP A 82 5.96 -0.38 -7.21
CA ASP A 82 5.50 -1.18 -8.35
C ASP A 82 6.03 -0.65 -9.70
N SER A 83 6.35 0.66 -9.76
CA SER A 83 6.83 1.32 -10.98
C SER A 83 8.26 0.90 -11.32
N VAL A 84 8.44 0.29 -12.50
CA VAL A 84 9.77 -0.05 -13.04
C VAL A 84 10.65 1.19 -13.20
N ALA A 85 10.07 2.34 -13.57
CA ALA A 85 10.82 3.59 -13.73
C ALA A 85 11.36 4.09 -12.37
N ILE A 86 10.55 4.04 -11.30
CA ILE A 86 10.97 4.40 -9.94
C ILE A 86 12.07 3.46 -9.47
N ARG A 87 11.88 2.13 -9.61
CA ARG A 87 12.90 1.14 -9.23
C ARG A 87 14.22 1.34 -10.00
N SER A 88 14.16 1.62 -11.29
CA SER A 88 15.35 1.85 -12.11
C SER A 88 16.11 3.11 -11.67
N ARG A 89 15.42 4.20 -11.32
CA ARG A 89 16.05 5.38 -10.74
C ARG A 89 16.72 5.06 -9.40
N MET A 90 16.02 4.34 -8.52
CA MET A 90 16.57 3.91 -7.23
C MET A 90 17.81 3.04 -7.44
N ALA A 91 17.76 2.07 -8.35
CA ALA A 91 18.90 1.20 -8.67
C ALA A 91 20.10 2.01 -9.19
N SER A 92 19.87 2.97 -10.08
CA SER A 92 20.90 3.87 -10.58
C SER A 92 21.50 4.74 -9.48
N ARG A 93 20.64 5.28 -8.60
CA ARG A 93 21.05 6.13 -7.47
C ARG A 93 21.99 5.41 -6.51
N PHE A 94 21.70 4.14 -6.20
CA PHE A 94 22.53 3.34 -5.28
C PHE A 94 23.60 2.50 -5.99
N GLY A 95 23.71 2.55 -7.31
CA GLY A 95 24.69 1.78 -8.08
C GLY A 95 24.47 0.26 -7.98
N VAL A 96 23.21 -0.19 -7.83
CA VAL A 96 22.84 -1.61 -7.70
C VAL A 96 21.98 -2.09 -8.86
N GLN A 97 21.76 -3.41 -8.96
CA GLN A 97 20.84 -3.97 -9.94
C GLN A 97 19.38 -3.70 -9.53
N ASN A 98 18.49 -3.55 -10.54
CA ASN A 98 17.04 -3.45 -10.31
C ASN A 98 16.45 -4.83 -9.97
N LYS A 99 16.87 -5.39 -8.83
CA LYS A 99 16.37 -6.65 -8.26
C LYS A 99 15.97 -6.41 -6.82
N SER A 100 14.93 -7.11 -6.37
CA SER A 100 14.36 -6.91 -5.03
C SER A 100 15.39 -7.01 -3.92
N PHE A 101 16.27 -8.00 -3.98
CA PHE A 101 17.33 -8.17 -2.96
C PHE A 101 18.33 -7.01 -2.96
N ASP A 102 18.80 -6.59 -4.13
CA ASP A 102 19.83 -5.56 -4.24
C ASP A 102 19.29 -4.19 -3.81
N LEU A 103 18.04 -3.88 -4.19
CA LEU A 103 17.35 -2.66 -3.79
C LEU A 103 17.07 -2.63 -2.28
N LEU A 104 16.52 -3.72 -1.74
CA LEU A 104 16.17 -3.79 -0.32
C LEU A 104 17.39 -3.87 0.59
N ALA A 105 18.54 -4.35 0.12
CA ALA A 105 19.81 -4.24 0.84
C ALA A 105 20.21 -2.77 1.09
N GLN A 106 19.77 -1.85 0.24
CA GLN A 106 20.02 -0.41 0.38
C GLN A 106 18.88 0.32 1.09
N LEU A 107 17.62 -0.03 0.76
CA LEU A 107 16.43 0.74 1.13
C LEU A 107 15.64 0.12 2.30
N GLY A 108 15.91 -1.12 2.67
CA GLY A 108 15.08 -1.91 3.58
C GLY A 108 15.14 -1.52 5.06
N ARG A 109 15.74 -0.37 5.41
CA ARG A 109 15.80 0.10 6.81
C ARG A 109 14.46 0.61 7.33
N ASP A 110 13.60 1.14 6.46
CA ASP A 110 12.25 1.58 6.82
C ASP A 110 11.26 1.19 5.72
N CYS A 111 10.69 0.00 5.84
CA CYS A 111 9.68 -0.53 4.94
C CYS A 111 8.25 -0.22 5.43
N VAL A 112 7.28 -0.54 4.59
CA VAL A 112 5.88 -0.68 5.01
C VAL A 112 5.81 -1.81 6.05
N GLY A 113 5.04 -1.61 7.11
CA GLY A 113 4.98 -2.53 8.24
C GLY A 113 6.20 -2.43 9.16
N ALA A 114 6.58 -3.56 9.76
CA ALA A 114 7.61 -3.58 10.80
C ALA A 114 8.96 -4.16 10.34
N VAL A 115 9.03 -4.73 9.14
CA VAL A 115 10.25 -5.38 8.66
C VAL A 115 11.33 -4.36 8.37
N GLN A 116 12.52 -4.63 8.89
CA GLN A 116 13.76 -3.94 8.59
C GLN A 116 14.78 -4.97 8.06
N LEU A 117 15.47 -4.61 7.00
CA LEU A 117 16.47 -5.47 6.36
C LEU A 117 17.85 -4.84 6.57
N LEU A 118 18.71 -5.56 7.24
CA LEU A 118 20.04 -5.10 7.61
C LEU A 118 21.10 -6.12 7.15
N ALA A 119 22.33 -5.66 6.99
CA ALA A 119 23.46 -6.55 6.74
C ALA A 119 23.56 -7.61 7.86
N PRO A 120 24.04 -8.84 7.55
CA PRO A 120 24.00 -9.95 8.51
C PRO A 120 24.77 -9.67 9.80
N ASP A 121 25.86 -8.92 9.70
CA ASP A 121 26.74 -8.57 10.83
C ASP A 121 26.38 -7.23 11.50
N SER A 122 25.24 -6.63 11.09
CA SER A 122 24.75 -5.40 11.74
C SER A 122 24.38 -5.66 13.19
N PRO A 123 24.75 -4.77 14.12
CA PRO A 123 24.26 -4.85 15.48
C PRO A 123 22.73 -4.69 15.51
N PRO A 124 22.06 -5.19 16.57
CA PRO A 124 20.64 -4.95 16.75
C PRO A 124 20.32 -3.45 16.64
N PRO A 125 19.29 -3.07 15.83
CA PRO A 125 18.94 -1.67 15.68
C PRO A 125 18.41 -1.12 17.00
N ASP A 126 18.94 0.02 17.46
CA ASP A 126 18.44 0.72 18.64
C ASP A 126 17.16 1.49 18.27
N VAL A 127 16.04 0.79 18.37
CA VAL A 127 14.71 1.32 18.01
C VAL A 127 14.09 2.18 19.14
N ARG A 128 14.66 2.14 20.34
CA ARG A 128 14.12 2.87 21.50
C ARG A 128 14.61 4.31 21.59
N ARG A 129 15.62 4.66 20.81
CA ARG A 129 16.15 6.01 20.71
C ARG A 129 15.63 6.67 19.44
N LEU A 130 14.91 7.80 19.59
CA LEU A 130 14.54 8.64 18.47
C LEU A 130 15.69 9.58 18.13
N GLU A 131 16.33 9.37 16.99
CA GLU A 131 17.37 10.22 16.44
C GLU A 131 16.85 10.85 15.14
N ALA A 132 16.79 12.18 15.09
CA ALA A 132 16.26 12.86 13.94
C ALA A 132 16.90 14.23 13.76
N ARG A 133 17.06 14.66 12.53
CA ARG A 133 17.51 16.00 12.17
C ARG A 133 16.30 16.87 11.80
N PRO A 134 16.04 17.98 12.50
CA PRO A 134 14.99 18.92 12.12
C PRO A 134 15.21 19.47 10.72
N LEU A 135 14.11 19.65 9.98
CA LEU A 135 14.10 20.18 8.63
C LEU A 135 13.30 21.49 8.58
N THR A 136 13.82 22.47 7.87
CA THR A 136 13.03 23.63 7.44
C THR A 136 12.14 23.24 6.26
N GLU A 137 11.13 24.08 5.96
CA GLU A 137 10.26 23.87 4.79
C GLU A 137 11.08 23.76 3.49
N GLN A 138 12.11 24.62 3.32
CA GLN A 138 13.00 24.58 2.18
C GLN A 138 13.81 23.28 2.12
N ALA A 139 14.22 22.73 3.27
CA ALA A 139 14.93 21.45 3.31
C ALA A 139 14.01 20.27 2.93
N VAL A 140 12.73 20.31 3.32
CA VAL A 140 11.74 19.33 2.86
C VAL A 140 11.53 19.44 1.34
N ALA A 141 11.36 20.65 0.81
CA ALA A 141 11.23 20.87 -0.64
C ALA A 141 12.45 20.32 -1.40
N ALA A 142 13.67 20.62 -0.96
CA ALA A 142 14.89 20.09 -1.56
C ALA A 142 15.01 18.56 -1.47
N LEU A 143 14.47 17.95 -0.41
CA LEU A 143 14.42 16.49 -0.30
C LEU A 143 13.44 15.88 -1.31
N ILE A 144 12.29 16.52 -1.53
CA ILE A 144 11.33 16.13 -2.57
C ILE A 144 11.98 16.24 -3.96
N ASP A 145 12.67 17.35 -4.27
CA ASP A 145 13.39 17.52 -5.54
C ASP A 145 14.40 16.40 -5.77
N ARG A 146 15.19 16.05 -4.77
CA ARG A 146 16.15 14.94 -4.85
C ARG A 146 15.47 13.58 -5.06
N THR A 147 14.27 13.38 -4.49
CA THR A 147 13.49 12.15 -4.71
C THR A 147 13.06 12.04 -6.16
N LEU A 148 12.69 13.15 -6.79
CA LEU A 148 12.24 13.21 -8.19
C LEU A 148 13.39 13.17 -9.21
N SER A 149 14.53 13.80 -8.92
CA SER A 149 15.64 13.93 -9.88
C SER A 149 16.34 12.61 -10.18
N GLY A 150 16.34 11.67 -9.23
CA GLY A 150 17.06 10.40 -9.38
C GLY A 150 18.58 10.56 -9.48
N GLU A 151 19.11 11.70 -9.04
CA GLU A 151 20.55 11.93 -9.04
C GLU A 151 21.29 10.88 -8.20
N PRO A 152 22.45 10.39 -8.67
CA PRO A 152 23.26 9.48 -7.88
C PRO A 152 23.64 10.11 -6.54
N VAL A 153 23.65 9.30 -5.49
CA VAL A 153 24.21 9.70 -4.20
C VAL A 153 25.69 9.96 -4.43
N GLY A 154 26.13 11.22 -4.25
CA GLY A 154 27.57 11.50 -4.19
C GLY A 154 28.19 10.66 -3.08
N LEU A 155 29.45 10.23 -3.27
CA LEU A 155 30.24 9.43 -2.32
C LEU A 155 30.55 10.15 -0.98
N THR A 156 29.84 11.23 -0.67
CA THR A 156 30.03 12.03 0.52
C THR A 156 28.92 11.69 1.54
N ASP A 157 29.33 11.04 2.58
CA ASP A 157 28.67 10.82 3.87
C ASP A 157 27.53 9.80 3.94
N ASP A 158 27.89 8.62 4.41
CA ASP A 158 27.03 7.47 4.79
C ASP A 158 25.96 7.80 5.87
N GLU A 159 25.95 9.00 6.44
CA GLU A 159 25.16 9.34 7.62
C GLU A 159 23.83 10.07 7.33
N GLY A 160 23.56 10.49 6.10
CA GLY A 160 22.47 11.44 5.80
C GLY A 160 21.38 10.97 4.88
N GLU A 161 21.33 9.73 4.43
CA GLU A 161 20.40 9.34 3.40
C GLU A 161 19.21 8.52 3.91
N LEU A 162 17.99 8.99 3.55
CA LEU A 162 16.74 8.29 3.79
C LEU A 162 16.70 6.97 2.99
N ARG A 163 16.85 5.86 3.68
CA ARG A 163 16.79 4.50 3.12
C ARG A 163 15.43 3.89 3.35
N ILE A 164 14.45 4.38 2.58
CA ILE A 164 13.02 4.06 2.71
C ILE A 164 12.56 3.25 1.51
N SER A 165 11.79 2.20 1.77
CA SER A 165 11.08 1.44 0.76
C SER A 165 9.57 1.55 0.97
N LEU A 166 8.87 2.21 0.04
CA LEU A 166 7.42 2.39 0.06
C LEU A 166 6.81 1.77 -1.18
N ALA A 167 5.92 0.82 -0.99
CA ALA A 167 5.17 0.17 -2.08
C ALA A 167 4.27 1.15 -2.85
N GLY A 168 3.85 0.75 -4.06
CA GLY A 168 2.93 1.49 -4.94
C GLY A 168 3.60 2.16 -6.13
N ALA A 169 2.80 2.75 -7.03
CA ALA A 169 3.24 3.25 -8.33
C ALA A 169 3.51 4.76 -8.38
N GLN A 170 3.04 5.51 -7.38
CA GLN A 170 3.14 6.97 -7.30
C GLN A 170 4.47 7.40 -6.68
N GLU A 171 5.01 8.54 -7.13
CA GLU A 171 6.16 9.19 -6.50
C GLU A 171 5.82 9.62 -5.09
N LYS A 172 6.65 9.21 -4.15
CA LYS A 172 6.46 9.50 -2.73
C LYS A 172 7.76 9.43 -1.95
N THR A 173 7.79 10.13 -0.83
CA THR A 173 8.85 10.01 0.19
C THR A 173 8.21 9.93 1.57
N ALA A 174 9.00 9.76 2.62
CA ALA A 174 8.47 9.78 3.98
C ALA A 174 9.39 10.50 4.93
N LEU A 175 8.81 11.11 5.96
CA LEU A 175 9.51 11.87 6.99
C LEU A 175 8.95 11.52 8.37
N LEU A 176 9.65 11.97 9.40
CA LEU A 176 9.20 11.92 10.78
C LEU A 176 8.62 13.28 11.18
N TRP A 177 7.39 13.30 11.70
CA TRP A 177 6.86 14.44 12.44
C TRP A 177 7.17 14.23 13.92
N HIS A 178 7.97 15.10 14.50
CA HIS A 178 8.41 14.99 15.89
C HIS A 178 8.53 16.37 16.55
N GLN A 179 7.97 16.51 17.75
CA GLN A 179 8.01 17.76 18.52
C GLN A 179 7.55 19.00 17.74
N GLY A 180 6.48 18.85 16.92
CA GLY A 180 5.89 19.94 16.17
C GLY A 180 6.65 20.37 14.92
N GLN A 181 7.58 19.57 14.42
CA GLN A 181 8.38 19.88 13.24
C GLN A 181 8.67 18.64 12.37
N TRP A 182 8.92 18.86 11.10
CA TRP A 182 9.40 17.83 10.19
C TRP A 182 10.85 17.50 10.47
N CYS A 183 11.16 16.22 10.46
CA CYS A 183 12.50 15.71 10.72
C CYS A 183 12.88 14.62 9.73
N GLU A 184 14.16 14.59 9.38
CA GLU A 184 14.79 13.44 8.74
C GLU A 184 15.21 12.43 9.81
N PRO A 185 14.62 11.20 9.82
CA PRO A 185 14.99 10.19 10.79
C PRO A 185 16.42 9.69 10.54
N LYS A 186 17.13 9.34 11.61
CA LYS A 186 18.47 8.79 11.61
C LYS A 186 18.50 7.38 12.23
N GLY A 187 19.49 6.58 11.85
CA GLY A 187 19.70 5.26 12.43
C GLY A 187 18.50 4.32 12.25
N ALA A 188 17.94 3.85 13.37
CA ALA A 188 16.78 2.95 13.39
C ALA A 188 15.43 3.68 13.57
N THR A 189 15.45 5.00 13.68
CA THR A 189 14.23 5.82 13.83
C THR A 189 13.32 5.67 12.61
N PRO A 190 12.02 5.34 12.80
CA PRO A 190 11.10 5.21 11.67
C PRO A 190 10.58 6.57 11.19
N THR A 191 10.10 6.59 9.95
CA THR A 191 9.24 7.69 9.47
C THR A 191 7.83 7.54 10.05
N SER A 192 7.10 8.65 10.17
CA SER A 192 5.72 8.67 10.67
C SER A 192 4.68 9.12 9.65
N HIS A 193 5.11 9.75 8.55
CA HIS A 193 4.22 10.25 7.49
C HIS A 193 4.81 9.95 6.12
N ILE A 194 3.92 9.68 5.17
CA ILE A 194 4.23 9.55 3.74
C ILE A 194 3.79 10.84 3.05
N LEU A 195 4.67 11.40 2.22
CA LEU A 195 4.39 12.54 1.37
C LEU A 195 4.22 12.04 -0.06
N LYS A 196 2.98 12.06 -0.57
CA LYS A 196 2.66 11.65 -1.94
C LYS A 196 2.60 12.87 -2.86
N LEU A 197 3.23 12.76 -4.02
CA LEU A 197 3.29 13.82 -5.03
C LEU A 197 2.18 13.64 -6.08
N PRO A 198 1.78 14.69 -6.80
CA PRO A 198 0.84 14.55 -7.90
C PRO A 198 1.31 13.52 -8.93
N MET A 199 0.38 12.69 -9.42
CA MET A 199 0.70 11.61 -10.37
C MET A 199 0.96 12.12 -11.80
N GLY A 200 0.42 13.28 -12.16
CA GLY A 200 0.47 13.77 -13.53
C GLY A 200 -0.37 12.93 -14.49
N LYS A 201 0.13 12.71 -15.71
CA LYS A 201 -0.57 11.93 -16.74
C LYS A 201 -0.32 10.44 -16.57
N VAL A 202 -1.40 9.64 -16.54
CA VAL A 202 -1.38 8.22 -16.20
C VAL A 202 -1.96 7.35 -17.32
N GLY A 203 -1.38 6.17 -17.45
CA GLY A 203 -1.85 5.13 -18.37
C GLY A 203 -1.63 5.45 -19.86
N THR A 204 -2.07 4.54 -20.73
CA THR A 204 -1.90 4.66 -22.19
C THR A 204 -2.70 5.82 -22.77
N ILE A 205 -3.82 6.17 -22.16
CA ILE A 205 -4.67 7.29 -22.59
C ILE A 205 -4.19 8.64 -22.06
N GLN A 206 -3.14 8.67 -21.23
CA GLN A 206 -2.59 9.90 -20.62
C GLN A 206 -3.66 10.70 -19.85
N ALA A 207 -4.50 10.02 -19.08
CA ALA A 207 -5.49 10.67 -18.23
C ALA A 207 -4.79 11.58 -17.21
N ASP A 208 -5.32 12.79 -17.00
CA ASP A 208 -4.68 13.79 -16.16
C ASP A 208 -5.06 13.62 -14.68
N PHE A 209 -4.10 13.16 -13.90
CA PHE A 209 -4.16 13.05 -12.44
C PHE A 209 -3.25 14.06 -11.72
N SER A 210 -3.00 15.21 -12.33
CA SER A 210 -2.23 16.30 -11.68
C SER A 210 -2.88 16.79 -10.39
N THR A 211 -4.19 16.54 -10.21
CA THR A 211 -4.96 16.80 -8.99
C THR A 211 -5.16 15.56 -8.12
N SER A 212 -4.31 14.53 -8.26
CA SER A 212 -4.43 13.29 -7.47
C SER A 212 -4.34 13.51 -5.96
N VAL A 213 -3.61 14.52 -5.51
CA VAL A 213 -3.51 14.92 -4.10
C VAL A 213 -4.89 15.28 -3.53
N GLU A 214 -5.62 16.15 -4.23
CA GLU A 214 -6.97 16.54 -3.85
C GLU A 214 -7.97 15.40 -4.00
N ASN A 215 -7.84 14.62 -5.07
CA ASN A 215 -8.70 13.47 -5.33
C ASN A 215 -8.60 12.43 -4.21
N GLU A 216 -7.39 12.00 -3.85
CA GLU A 216 -7.18 11.03 -2.78
C GLU A 216 -7.64 11.57 -1.42
N TRP A 217 -7.34 12.85 -1.11
CA TRP A 217 -7.82 13.50 0.10
C TRP A 217 -9.35 13.46 0.18
N LEU A 218 -10.06 13.86 -0.88
CA LEU A 218 -11.52 13.90 -0.91
C LEU A 218 -12.12 12.49 -0.79
N CYS A 219 -11.55 11.50 -1.48
CA CYS A 219 -11.95 10.10 -1.35
C CYS A 219 -11.78 9.56 0.07
N ALA A 220 -10.69 9.92 0.76
CA ALA A 220 -10.48 9.56 2.15
C ALA A 220 -11.55 10.18 3.07
N LYS A 221 -11.90 11.47 2.89
CA LYS A 221 -12.96 12.12 3.66
C LYS A 221 -14.34 11.48 3.38
N VAL A 222 -14.61 11.05 2.14
CA VAL A 222 -15.84 10.30 1.78
C VAL A 222 -15.89 8.95 2.49
N LEU A 223 -14.82 8.17 2.44
CA LEU A 223 -14.74 6.87 3.12
C LEU A 223 -14.98 7.02 4.64
N ALA A 224 -14.33 8.00 5.27
CA ALA A 224 -14.52 8.32 6.68
C ALA A 224 -15.96 8.75 7.00
N ALA A 225 -16.60 9.53 6.12
CA ALA A 225 -17.99 9.96 6.30
C ALA A 225 -18.99 8.79 6.24
N PHE A 226 -18.65 7.75 5.47
CA PHE A 226 -19.39 6.48 5.48
C PHE A 226 -19.00 5.55 6.63
N GLY A 227 -18.14 5.98 7.57
CA GLY A 227 -17.72 5.21 8.73
C GLY A 227 -16.79 4.03 8.40
N ILE A 228 -16.05 4.10 7.31
CA ILE A 228 -15.01 3.13 6.96
C ILE A 228 -13.68 3.65 7.52
N PRO A 229 -12.92 2.82 8.28
CA PRO A 229 -11.60 3.21 8.74
C PRO A 229 -10.67 3.51 7.54
N VAL A 230 -10.07 4.68 7.53
CA VAL A 230 -9.15 5.14 6.48
C VAL A 230 -7.97 5.85 7.12
N ALA A 231 -6.79 5.80 6.48
CA ALA A 231 -5.61 6.52 6.93
C ALA A 231 -5.86 8.03 6.96
N ASP A 232 -5.48 8.70 8.04
CA ASP A 232 -5.55 10.14 8.12
C ASP A 232 -4.63 10.79 7.11
N CYS A 233 -5.14 11.79 6.39
CA CYS A 233 -4.36 12.53 5.42
C CYS A 233 -4.79 13.99 5.33
N GLU A 234 -3.82 14.85 5.03
CA GLU A 234 -4.00 16.27 4.83
C GLU A 234 -3.22 16.76 3.60
N ILE A 235 -3.70 17.83 2.98
CA ILE A 235 -3.01 18.49 1.88
C ILE A 235 -2.04 19.52 2.48
N ASP A 236 -0.78 19.47 2.07
CA ASP A 236 0.24 20.41 2.50
C ASP A 236 1.09 20.89 1.32
N ARG A 237 1.93 21.89 1.55
CA ARG A 237 2.79 22.48 0.52
C ARG A 237 4.17 22.77 1.08
N PHE A 238 5.19 22.32 0.38
CA PHE A 238 6.61 22.60 0.68
C PHE A 238 7.24 23.30 -0.52
N GLY A 239 7.41 24.61 -0.43
CA GLY A 239 7.82 25.44 -1.55
C GLY A 239 6.89 25.27 -2.76
N PRO A 240 7.37 24.82 -3.95
CA PRO A 240 6.54 24.62 -5.13
C PRO A 240 5.71 23.32 -5.07
N HIS A 241 6.03 22.38 -4.17
CA HIS A 241 5.45 21.05 -4.15
C HIS A 241 4.17 21.00 -3.30
N LYS A 242 3.05 20.71 -3.93
CA LYS A 242 1.82 20.27 -3.25
C LYS A 242 1.93 18.78 -2.99
N VAL A 243 1.60 18.33 -1.79
CA VAL A 243 1.67 16.92 -1.40
C VAL A 243 0.43 16.49 -0.61
N LEU A 244 0.09 15.22 -0.69
CA LEU A 244 -0.76 14.57 0.29
C LEU A 244 0.13 14.00 1.39
N VAL A 245 -0.03 14.51 2.59
CA VAL A 245 0.63 14.02 3.80
C VAL A 245 -0.27 12.97 4.43
N VAL A 246 0.18 11.72 4.42
CA VAL A 246 -0.58 10.59 4.97
C VAL A 246 0.09 10.13 6.27
N THR A 247 -0.66 10.13 7.36
CA THR A 247 -0.20 9.57 8.64
C THR A 247 -0.07 8.06 8.52
N ARG A 248 1.09 7.53 8.86
CA ARG A 248 1.37 6.10 8.82
C ARG A 248 0.66 5.39 9.96
N PHE A 249 -0.38 4.62 9.66
CA PHE A 249 -1.11 3.81 10.65
C PHE A 249 -0.31 2.59 11.14
N ASP A 250 0.78 2.24 10.43
CA ASP A 250 1.70 1.19 10.83
C ASP A 250 2.83 1.70 11.76
N ARG A 251 2.61 2.84 12.40
CA ARG A 251 3.49 3.44 13.41
C ARG A 251 2.68 3.76 14.67
N ALA A 252 3.26 3.47 15.83
CA ALA A 252 2.61 3.76 17.12
C ALA A 252 3.63 4.31 18.12
N MET A 253 3.32 5.50 18.68
CA MET A 253 4.11 6.07 19.77
C MET A 253 3.90 5.22 21.01
N GLN A 254 4.99 4.74 21.61
CA GLN A 254 4.96 3.95 22.83
C GLN A 254 5.04 4.86 24.06
N PRO A 255 4.51 4.42 25.20
CA PRO A 255 4.57 5.22 26.46
C PRO A 255 6.00 5.60 26.87
N GLU A 256 6.99 4.78 26.52
CA GLU A 256 8.41 5.00 26.79
C GLU A 256 9.06 6.02 25.83
N GLY A 257 8.30 6.66 24.96
CA GLY A 257 8.77 7.75 24.11
C GLY A 257 9.47 7.34 22.81
N TRP A 258 9.27 6.11 22.34
CA TRP A 258 9.80 5.63 21.06
C TRP A 258 8.66 5.27 20.09
N LEU A 259 8.96 5.33 18.79
CA LEU A 259 7.98 5.05 17.73
C LEU A 259 8.15 3.61 17.24
N SER A 260 7.20 2.75 17.58
CA SER A 260 7.21 1.35 17.14
C SER A 260 6.65 1.20 15.73
N ARG A 261 7.12 0.17 15.03
CA ARG A 261 6.58 -0.29 13.76
C ARG A 261 5.56 -1.40 14.01
N LEU A 262 4.35 -1.26 13.45
CA LEU A 262 3.31 -2.28 13.52
C LEU A 262 3.44 -3.21 12.32
N PRO A 263 3.58 -4.53 12.55
CA PRO A 263 3.65 -5.49 11.46
C PRO A 263 2.38 -5.46 10.62
N GLN A 264 2.55 -5.26 9.31
CA GLN A 264 1.46 -5.34 8.33
C GLN A 264 1.96 -5.92 7.01
N GLU A 265 1.03 -6.41 6.22
CA GLU A 265 1.24 -6.87 4.86
C GLU A 265 0.03 -6.57 3.98
N ASP A 266 0.22 -6.40 2.67
CA ASP A 266 -0.86 -6.33 1.70
C ASP A 266 -1.37 -7.73 1.29
N PHE A 267 -2.53 -7.80 0.58
CA PHE A 267 -3.08 -9.09 0.18
C PHE A 267 -2.26 -9.81 -0.91
N CYS A 268 -1.40 -9.13 -1.67
CA CYS A 268 -0.45 -9.84 -2.53
C CYS A 268 0.58 -10.60 -1.70
N GLN A 269 1.11 -9.97 -0.66
CA GLN A 269 2.01 -10.62 0.30
C GLN A 269 1.31 -11.76 1.03
N ALA A 270 0.09 -11.53 1.55
CA ALA A 270 -0.69 -12.52 2.29
C ALA A 270 -1.05 -13.78 1.47
N TYR A 271 -1.08 -13.66 0.14
CA TYR A 271 -1.27 -14.77 -0.80
C TYR A 271 0.02 -15.26 -1.45
N GLY A 272 1.15 -14.62 -1.21
CA GLY A 272 2.46 -14.99 -1.79
C GLY A 272 2.52 -14.80 -3.30
N ILE A 273 1.83 -13.78 -3.84
CA ILE A 273 1.80 -13.49 -5.27
C ILE A 273 2.58 -12.21 -5.60
N PRO A 274 3.17 -12.10 -6.80
CA PRO A 274 3.93 -10.92 -7.19
C PRO A 274 3.03 -9.70 -7.43
N SER A 275 3.61 -8.50 -7.31
CA SER A 275 2.91 -7.22 -7.54
C SER A 275 2.34 -7.09 -8.96
N SER A 276 2.90 -7.78 -9.94
CA SER A 276 2.39 -7.84 -11.32
C SER A 276 1.02 -8.52 -11.45
N GLN A 277 0.60 -9.28 -10.44
CA GLN A 277 -0.71 -9.96 -10.37
C GLN A 277 -1.66 -9.30 -9.37
N LYS A 278 -1.50 -8.03 -9.04
CA LYS A 278 -2.33 -7.35 -8.06
C LYS A 278 -3.80 -7.17 -8.45
N TYR A 279 -4.12 -7.16 -9.75
CA TYR A 279 -5.49 -7.09 -10.27
C TYR A 279 -6.11 -8.48 -10.41
N GLN A 280 -7.39 -8.59 -10.11
CA GLN A 280 -8.10 -9.87 -10.19
C GLN A 280 -8.13 -10.45 -11.61
N ASP A 281 -8.27 -9.62 -12.66
CA ASP A 281 -8.24 -10.05 -14.05
C ASP A 281 -6.84 -10.46 -14.55
N GLN A 282 -5.81 -10.23 -13.73
CA GLN A 282 -4.42 -10.68 -13.95
C GLN A 282 -4.01 -11.86 -13.04
N GLY A 283 -4.97 -12.46 -12.32
CA GLY A 283 -4.73 -13.60 -11.43
C GLY A 283 -4.65 -13.26 -9.94
N GLY A 284 -4.83 -12.00 -9.57
CA GLY A 284 -4.84 -11.56 -8.17
C GLY A 284 -6.10 -11.96 -7.41
N PRO A 285 -6.09 -11.80 -6.07
CA PRO A 285 -7.25 -12.11 -5.26
C PRO A 285 -8.38 -11.10 -5.49
N GLY A 286 -9.57 -11.60 -5.70
CA GLY A 286 -10.80 -10.82 -5.78
C GLY A 286 -11.57 -10.83 -4.46
N ILE A 287 -12.78 -10.26 -4.49
CA ILE A 287 -13.65 -10.08 -3.31
C ILE A 287 -13.85 -11.41 -2.56
N ASP A 288 -14.16 -12.49 -3.26
CA ASP A 288 -14.46 -13.80 -2.63
C ASP A 288 -13.25 -14.33 -1.84
N LEU A 289 -12.04 -14.29 -2.42
CA LEU A 289 -10.83 -14.78 -1.77
C LEU A 289 -10.47 -13.93 -0.54
N ILE A 290 -10.57 -12.62 -0.65
CA ILE A 290 -10.28 -11.71 0.48
C ILE A 290 -11.29 -11.91 1.61
N LEU A 291 -12.60 -12.00 1.31
CA LEU A 291 -13.62 -12.29 2.31
C LEU A 291 -13.43 -13.66 2.98
N ASP A 292 -12.97 -14.65 2.23
CA ASP A 292 -12.64 -15.96 2.80
C ASP A 292 -11.43 -15.89 3.74
N LYS A 293 -10.34 -15.21 3.35
CA LYS A 293 -9.18 -14.96 4.22
C LYS A 293 -9.61 -14.25 5.50
N LEU A 294 -10.44 -13.22 5.40
CA LEU A 294 -10.94 -12.43 6.53
C LEU A 294 -11.85 -13.22 7.50
N ARG A 295 -12.28 -14.44 7.17
CA ARG A 295 -12.94 -15.34 8.16
C ARG A 295 -12.01 -15.70 9.31
N GLY A 296 -10.70 -15.74 9.07
CA GLY A 296 -9.69 -15.98 10.09
C GLY A 296 -9.24 -14.75 10.87
N SER A 297 -9.79 -13.57 10.56
CA SER A 297 -9.46 -12.33 11.28
C SER A 297 -9.89 -12.37 12.75
N ALA A 298 -9.13 -11.70 13.60
CA ALA A 298 -9.51 -11.48 15.02
C ALA A 298 -10.81 -10.67 15.17
N SER A 299 -11.20 -9.91 14.11
CA SER A 299 -12.43 -9.12 14.02
C SER A 299 -13.24 -9.50 12.77
N ALA A 300 -13.40 -10.80 12.50
CA ALA A 300 -13.86 -11.35 11.23
C ALA A 300 -15.17 -10.71 10.72
N GLU A 301 -16.17 -10.55 11.55
CA GLU A 301 -17.47 -9.96 11.18
C GLU A 301 -17.29 -8.49 10.71
N GLN A 302 -16.61 -7.68 11.51
CA GLN A 302 -16.39 -6.26 11.24
C GLN A 302 -15.49 -6.06 10.03
N ASP A 303 -14.39 -6.81 9.91
CA ASP A 303 -13.43 -6.69 8.82
C ASP A 303 -14.06 -7.08 7.47
N ARG A 304 -14.81 -8.16 7.44
CA ARG A 304 -15.56 -8.60 6.26
C ARG A 304 -16.63 -7.58 5.84
N ARG A 305 -17.36 -7.05 6.82
CA ARG A 305 -18.35 -6.01 6.61
C ARG A 305 -17.71 -4.74 6.05
N ASN A 306 -16.63 -4.28 6.68
CA ASN A 306 -15.88 -3.09 6.23
C ASN A 306 -15.31 -3.27 4.83
N PHE A 307 -14.71 -4.43 4.54
CA PHE A 307 -14.13 -4.71 3.22
C PHE A 307 -15.20 -4.70 2.10
N LEU A 308 -16.32 -5.41 2.29
CA LEU A 308 -17.36 -5.44 1.27
C LEU A 308 -18.09 -4.10 1.13
N LYS A 309 -18.29 -3.37 2.24
CA LYS A 309 -18.80 -1.99 2.23
C LYS A 309 -17.85 -1.05 1.48
N ALA A 310 -16.54 -1.18 1.68
CA ALA A 310 -15.53 -0.40 0.97
C ALA A 310 -15.61 -0.64 -0.55
N GLN A 311 -15.77 -1.90 -1.00
CA GLN A 311 -15.94 -2.21 -2.42
C GLN A 311 -17.19 -1.52 -3.02
N LEU A 312 -18.29 -1.47 -2.26
CA LEU A 312 -19.49 -0.76 -2.67
C LEU A 312 -19.26 0.76 -2.76
N VAL A 313 -18.53 1.35 -1.79
CA VAL A 313 -18.16 2.78 -1.85
C VAL A 313 -17.19 3.06 -3.01
N PHE A 314 -16.27 2.14 -3.33
CA PHE A 314 -15.41 2.25 -4.52
C PHE A 314 -16.24 2.29 -5.80
N TRP A 315 -17.33 1.53 -5.88
CA TRP A 315 -18.26 1.60 -7.00
C TRP A 315 -18.98 2.97 -7.05
N LEU A 316 -19.40 3.54 -5.91
CA LEU A 316 -19.96 4.89 -5.87
C LEU A 316 -18.95 5.96 -6.29
N LEU A 317 -17.71 5.83 -5.87
CA LEU A 317 -16.58 6.71 -6.21
C LEU A 317 -16.09 6.53 -7.65
N ALA A 318 -16.57 5.52 -8.39
CA ALA A 318 -15.94 5.09 -9.63
C ALA A 318 -14.41 4.93 -9.47
N ALA A 319 -13.98 4.31 -8.36
CA ALA A 319 -12.57 4.10 -8.01
C ALA A 319 -12.05 2.79 -8.65
N PRO A 320 -11.29 2.85 -9.76
CA PRO A 320 -10.93 1.67 -10.54
C PRO A 320 -9.77 0.87 -9.95
N ASP A 321 -8.99 1.48 -9.04
CA ASP A 321 -7.68 0.95 -8.63
C ASP A 321 -7.70 0.25 -7.26
N GLY A 322 -8.88 -0.20 -6.79
CA GLY A 322 -9.04 -0.95 -5.54
C GLY A 322 -8.56 -2.41 -5.64
N HIS A 323 -7.28 -2.62 -5.97
CA HIS A 323 -6.67 -3.94 -6.14
C HIS A 323 -6.11 -4.51 -4.81
N ALA A 324 -5.58 -5.76 -4.84
CA ALA A 324 -5.12 -6.49 -3.67
C ALA A 324 -4.08 -5.74 -2.81
N LYS A 325 -3.23 -4.90 -3.40
CA LYS A 325 -2.21 -4.13 -2.65
C LYS A 325 -2.76 -2.88 -1.94
N ASN A 326 -4.01 -2.48 -2.24
CA ASN A 326 -4.66 -1.33 -1.58
C ASN A 326 -5.44 -1.74 -0.31
N PHE A 327 -5.32 -3.02 0.06
CA PHE A 327 -5.85 -3.56 1.31
C PHE A 327 -4.75 -4.30 2.04
N SER A 328 -4.65 -4.07 3.35
CA SER A 328 -3.61 -4.68 4.18
C SER A 328 -4.17 -5.29 5.45
N LEU A 329 -3.36 -6.14 6.06
CA LEU A 329 -3.63 -6.80 7.32
C LEU A 329 -2.56 -6.42 8.34
N PHE A 330 -2.94 -6.05 9.57
CA PHE A 330 -2.03 -6.08 10.69
C PHE A 330 -1.80 -7.52 11.12
N ILE A 331 -0.55 -7.86 11.46
CA ILE A 331 -0.17 -9.17 11.98
C ILE A 331 0.21 -9.02 13.45
N GLU A 332 -0.58 -9.67 14.32
CA GLU A 332 -0.41 -9.64 15.76
C GLU A 332 0.39 -10.85 16.28
N ALA A 333 0.81 -10.80 17.54
CA ALA A 333 1.50 -11.92 18.17
C ALA A 333 0.68 -13.22 18.06
N GLY A 334 1.36 -14.34 17.83
CA GLY A 334 0.72 -15.65 17.60
C GLY A 334 0.08 -15.81 16.22
N GLY A 335 0.30 -14.87 15.28
CA GLY A 335 -0.21 -14.97 13.92
C GLY A 335 -1.68 -14.57 13.75
N ARG A 336 -2.31 -13.97 14.77
CA ARG A 336 -3.62 -13.33 14.60
C ARG A 336 -3.46 -12.14 13.66
N PHE A 337 -4.54 -11.79 12.97
CA PHE A 337 -4.52 -10.65 12.04
C PHE A 337 -5.87 -9.93 12.02
N ARG A 338 -5.90 -8.71 11.52
CA ARG A 338 -7.10 -7.90 11.29
C ARG A 338 -6.86 -6.92 10.14
N LEU A 339 -7.94 -6.45 9.51
CA LEU A 339 -7.86 -5.47 8.43
C LEU A 339 -7.28 -4.14 8.95
N THR A 340 -6.44 -3.50 8.14
CA THR A 340 -5.94 -2.14 8.40
C THR A 340 -6.97 -1.09 7.99
N PRO A 341 -6.78 0.20 8.36
CA PRO A 341 -7.45 1.31 7.68
C PRO A 341 -7.17 1.25 6.17
N LEU A 342 -8.12 1.76 5.36
CA LEU A 342 -7.95 1.90 3.91
C LEU A 342 -6.99 3.04 3.57
N TYR A 343 -6.41 2.98 2.39
CA TYR A 343 -5.49 3.98 1.85
C TYR A 343 -5.48 3.93 0.32
N ASP A 344 -4.95 4.96 -0.32
CA ASP A 344 -4.66 4.97 -1.77
C ASP A 344 -5.92 4.80 -2.63
N VAL A 345 -6.98 5.55 -2.31
CA VAL A 345 -8.25 5.51 -3.03
C VAL A 345 -8.45 6.79 -3.82
N MET A 346 -8.62 6.65 -5.13
CA MET A 346 -8.87 7.76 -6.05
C MET A 346 -10.09 7.49 -6.92
N SER A 347 -10.87 8.54 -7.14
CA SER A 347 -12.04 8.53 -8.01
C SER A 347 -11.66 8.83 -9.47
N ALA A 348 -12.30 8.14 -10.41
CA ALA A 348 -12.18 8.45 -11.82
C ALA A 348 -13.19 9.52 -12.28
N TRP A 349 -14.16 9.94 -11.45
CA TRP A 349 -15.18 10.90 -11.85
C TRP A 349 -14.62 12.18 -12.51
N PRO A 350 -13.52 12.80 -12.01
CA PRO A 350 -12.97 14.01 -12.64
C PRO A 350 -12.37 13.78 -14.03
N VAL A 351 -12.05 12.54 -14.38
CA VAL A 351 -11.37 12.18 -15.63
C VAL A 351 -12.23 11.30 -16.53
N ILE A 352 -13.52 11.15 -16.23
CA ILE A 352 -14.50 10.48 -17.10
C ILE A 352 -15.02 11.48 -18.14
N GLY A 353 -15.06 11.06 -19.41
CA GLY A 353 -15.63 11.86 -20.50
C GLY A 353 -15.44 11.20 -21.85
N SER A 354 -15.65 11.99 -22.92
CA SER A 354 -15.53 11.55 -24.32
C SER A 354 -14.26 12.05 -25.01
N GLY A 355 -13.41 12.76 -24.29
CA GLY A 355 -12.14 13.29 -24.83
C GLY A 355 -11.06 12.23 -24.96
N PRO A 356 -9.97 12.50 -25.71
CA PRO A 356 -8.92 11.54 -25.98
C PRO A 356 -8.14 11.12 -24.72
N ASN A 357 -8.09 11.98 -23.70
CA ASN A 357 -7.37 11.77 -22.45
C ASN A 357 -8.31 11.51 -21.27
N GLN A 358 -9.52 11.04 -21.54
CA GLN A 358 -10.55 10.76 -20.55
C GLN A 358 -10.95 9.29 -20.58
N PHE A 359 -11.36 8.77 -19.43
CA PHE A 359 -11.91 7.44 -19.35
C PHE A 359 -13.32 7.38 -19.93
N ASP A 360 -13.54 6.45 -20.83
CA ASP A 360 -14.88 6.10 -21.29
C ASP A 360 -15.64 5.39 -20.15
N SER A 361 -16.74 6.00 -19.70
CA SER A 361 -17.58 5.46 -18.63
C SER A 361 -18.09 4.03 -18.89
N HIS A 362 -18.31 3.66 -20.16
CA HIS A 362 -18.76 2.31 -20.54
C HIS A 362 -17.64 1.25 -20.42
N ARG A 363 -16.39 1.67 -20.40
CA ARG A 363 -15.22 0.78 -20.33
C ARG A 363 -14.59 0.76 -18.95
N LEU A 364 -14.98 1.68 -18.05
CA LEU A 364 -14.41 1.77 -16.72
C LEU A 364 -14.77 0.55 -15.88
N LYS A 365 -13.74 -0.08 -15.28
CA LYS A 365 -13.85 -1.30 -14.50
C LYS A 365 -13.36 -1.08 -13.07
N LEU A 366 -13.93 -1.81 -12.13
CA LEU A 366 -13.33 -2.03 -10.82
C LEU A 366 -12.17 -3.04 -10.92
N ALA A 367 -11.20 -2.94 -10.03
CA ALA A 367 -10.09 -3.90 -9.92
C ALA A 367 -10.55 -5.31 -9.50
N MET A 368 -11.64 -5.37 -8.73
CA MET A 368 -12.25 -6.62 -8.27
C MET A 368 -13.68 -6.74 -8.78
N SER A 369 -14.06 -7.95 -9.25
CA SER A 369 -15.40 -8.23 -9.74
C SER A 369 -16.39 -8.46 -8.62
N VAL A 370 -17.61 -7.93 -8.81
CA VAL A 370 -18.81 -8.37 -8.10
C VAL A 370 -19.40 -9.57 -8.85
N LYS A 371 -19.93 -10.55 -8.15
CA LYS A 371 -20.32 -11.84 -8.78
C LYS A 371 -21.76 -12.26 -8.47
N ASP A 372 -22.48 -12.60 -9.52
CA ASP A 372 -23.61 -13.54 -9.44
C ASP A 372 -23.22 -14.90 -10.06
N THR A 373 -23.80 -15.28 -11.16
CA THR A 373 -23.33 -16.40 -11.99
C THR A 373 -22.08 -16.03 -12.78
N ASN A 374 -21.95 -14.72 -13.13
CA ASN A 374 -20.85 -14.17 -13.88
C ASN A 374 -20.04 -13.17 -13.04
N SER A 375 -18.84 -12.79 -13.53
CA SER A 375 -18.02 -11.76 -12.95
C SER A 375 -18.31 -10.41 -13.60
N HIS A 376 -18.70 -9.41 -12.81
CA HIS A 376 -19.02 -8.05 -13.27
C HIS A 376 -17.94 -7.08 -12.77
N TYR A 377 -17.14 -6.56 -13.70
CA TYR A 377 -16.10 -5.56 -13.44
C TYR A 377 -16.53 -4.16 -13.83
N ARG A 378 -17.26 -4.02 -14.96
CA ARG A 378 -17.64 -2.71 -15.48
C ARG A 378 -18.63 -2.02 -14.56
N ILE A 379 -18.35 -0.79 -14.21
CA ILE A 379 -19.14 0.00 -13.26
C ILE A 379 -20.61 0.08 -13.71
N ASN A 380 -20.86 0.28 -15.02
CA ASN A 380 -22.20 0.40 -15.59
C ASN A 380 -22.97 -0.93 -15.66
N ASP A 381 -22.28 -2.08 -15.57
CA ASP A 381 -22.91 -3.42 -15.62
C ASP A 381 -23.28 -3.93 -14.22
N ILE A 382 -22.69 -3.34 -13.17
CA ILE A 382 -22.94 -3.76 -11.78
C ILE A 382 -24.33 -3.30 -11.34
N ARG A 383 -25.08 -4.22 -10.71
CA ARG A 383 -26.42 -4.01 -10.20
C ARG A 383 -26.50 -4.41 -8.72
N ARG A 384 -27.50 -3.91 -8.01
CA ARG A 384 -27.79 -4.21 -6.60
C ARG A 384 -27.83 -5.72 -6.34
N LYS A 385 -28.52 -6.49 -7.19
CA LYS A 385 -28.55 -7.95 -7.10
C LYS A 385 -27.18 -8.62 -7.14
N HIS A 386 -26.16 -8.04 -7.85
CA HIS A 386 -24.81 -8.62 -7.89
C HIS A 386 -24.10 -8.45 -6.55
N TRP A 387 -24.32 -7.34 -5.84
CA TRP A 387 -23.83 -7.13 -4.48
C TRP A 387 -24.47 -8.15 -3.51
N ASN A 388 -25.78 -8.33 -3.59
CA ASN A 388 -26.50 -9.29 -2.76
C ASN A 388 -26.06 -10.74 -3.06
N ALA A 389 -25.86 -11.10 -4.32
CA ALA A 389 -25.34 -12.39 -4.71
C ALA A 389 -23.92 -12.63 -4.20
N THR A 390 -23.04 -11.62 -4.30
CA THR A 390 -21.68 -11.68 -3.73
C THR A 390 -21.72 -11.86 -2.22
N ALA A 391 -22.54 -11.09 -1.52
CA ALA A 391 -22.70 -11.20 -0.07
C ALA A 391 -23.25 -12.56 0.36
N LYS A 392 -24.29 -13.06 -0.31
CA LYS A 392 -24.90 -14.37 -0.06
C LYS A 392 -23.87 -15.50 -0.23
N ARG A 393 -23.09 -15.48 -1.30
CA ARG A 393 -22.03 -16.44 -1.61
C ARG A 393 -20.95 -16.51 -0.53
N ASN A 394 -20.69 -15.37 0.10
CA ASN A 394 -19.74 -15.23 1.21
C ASN A 394 -20.39 -15.33 2.60
N ALA A 395 -21.63 -15.83 2.71
CA ALA A 395 -22.38 -15.98 3.94
C ALA A 395 -22.55 -14.64 4.72
N MET A 396 -22.87 -13.55 3.98
CA MET A 396 -23.16 -12.19 4.52
C MET A 396 -24.55 -11.69 4.08
N GLY A 397 -25.36 -12.55 3.46
CA GLY A 397 -26.55 -12.19 2.69
C GLY A 397 -27.53 -11.19 3.30
N PRO A 398 -28.34 -11.54 4.33
CA PRO A 398 -29.41 -10.64 4.80
C PRO A 398 -28.88 -9.32 5.38
N ASP A 399 -27.72 -9.39 6.04
CA ASP A 399 -27.11 -8.24 6.70
C ASP A 399 -26.54 -7.24 5.68
N PHE A 400 -26.13 -7.70 4.49
CA PHE A 400 -25.54 -6.82 3.50
C PHE A 400 -26.59 -5.96 2.77
N GLU A 401 -27.78 -6.44 2.54
CA GLU A 401 -28.87 -5.60 2.01
C GLU A 401 -29.16 -4.41 2.95
N ARG A 402 -29.06 -4.64 4.26
CA ARG A 402 -29.13 -3.57 5.25
C ARG A 402 -27.98 -2.56 5.10
N VAL A 403 -26.76 -3.04 4.84
CA VAL A 403 -25.59 -2.15 4.59
C VAL A 403 -25.84 -1.29 3.34
N ILE A 404 -26.37 -1.85 2.26
CA ILE A 404 -26.74 -1.11 1.05
C ILE A 404 -27.78 -0.02 1.37
N HIS A 405 -28.84 -0.38 2.09
CA HIS A 405 -29.89 0.54 2.48
C HIS A 405 -29.35 1.68 3.35
N ASP A 406 -28.59 1.34 4.40
CA ASP A 406 -27.97 2.31 5.32
C ASP A 406 -27.05 3.28 4.58
N LEU A 407 -26.28 2.76 3.60
CA LEU A 407 -25.36 3.59 2.80
C LEU A 407 -26.13 4.56 1.89
N ILE A 408 -27.19 4.10 1.19
CA ILE A 408 -28.05 4.96 0.38
C ILE A 408 -28.65 6.08 1.24
N PHE A 409 -29.21 5.71 2.39
CA PHE A 409 -29.84 6.65 3.33
C PHE A 409 -28.84 7.67 3.88
N ALA A 410 -27.62 7.25 4.19
CA ALA A 410 -26.58 8.10 4.75
C ALA A 410 -25.92 9.03 3.72
N THR A 411 -26.05 8.74 2.40
CA THR A 411 -25.32 9.45 1.34
C THR A 411 -25.51 10.97 1.39
N PRO A 412 -26.72 11.55 1.47
CA PRO A 412 -26.87 13.01 1.48
C PRO A 412 -26.13 13.68 2.64
N ALA A 413 -26.28 13.16 3.86
CA ALA A 413 -25.61 13.69 5.05
C ALA A 413 -24.09 13.49 5.01
N ALA A 414 -23.62 12.37 4.47
CA ALA A 414 -22.20 12.12 4.28
C ALA A 414 -21.57 13.12 3.31
N LEU A 415 -22.23 13.39 2.17
CA LEU A 415 -21.74 14.35 1.18
C LEU A 415 -21.76 15.79 1.72
N GLU A 416 -22.80 16.19 2.46
CA GLU A 416 -22.86 17.51 3.12
C GLU A 416 -21.72 17.68 4.12
N LYS A 417 -21.48 16.66 4.96
CA LYS A 417 -20.34 16.65 5.89
C LYS A 417 -19.00 16.79 5.17
N VAL A 418 -18.80 16.06 4.07
CA VAL A 418 -17.56 16.13 3.27
C VAL A 418 -17.43 17.51 2.63
N ALA A 419 -18.49 18.05 2.04
CA ALA A 419 -18.49 19.38 1.43
C ALA A 419 -18.09 20.48 2.42
N SER A 420 -18.53 20.36 3.69
CA SER A 420 -18.18 21.32 4.75
C SER A 420 -16.70 21.27 5.17
N GLN A 421 -15.98 20.20 4.82
CA GLN A 421 -14.56 20.02 5.13
C GLN A 421 -13.63 20.46 3.98
N ILE A 422 -14.17 20.73 2.81
CA ILE A 422 -13.37 21.13 1.65
C ILE A 422 -12.71 22.48 1.93
N PRO A 423 -11.35 22.55 1.86
CA PRO A 423 -10.65 23.79 2.14
C PRO A 423 -10.86 24.85 1.05
N ALA A 424 -10.70 26.13 1.41
CA ALA A 424 -10.76 27.22 0.45
C ALA A 424 -9.71 27.04 -0.67
N GLY A 425 -10.12 27.28 -1.93
CA GLY A 425 -9.25 27.11 -3.10
C GLY A 425 -9.07 25.65 -3.56
N PHE A 426 -9.85 24.73 -3.02
CA PHE A 426 -9.89 23.35 -3.54
C PHE A 426 -10.43 23.33 -4.97
N PRO A 427 -9.84 22.54 -5.90
CA PRO A 427 -10.27 22.49 -7.29
C PRO A 427 -11.71 22.01 -7.45
N VAL A 428 -12.54 22.86 -8.02
CA VAL A 428 -13.96 22.56 -8.27
C VAL A 428 -14.14 21.43 -9.28
N GLU A 429 -13.22 21.32 -10.25
CA GLU A 429 -13.13 20.26 -11.23
C GLU A 429 -12.81 18.87 -10.62
N VAL A 430 -12.43 18.81 -9.35
CA VAL A 430 -12.28 17.57 -8.59
C VAL A 430 -13.49 17.32 -7.71
N SER A 431 -13.89 18.33 -6.92
CA SER A 431 -14.94 18.14 -5.91
C SER A 431 -16.31 17.92 -6.51
N GLU A 432 -16.73 18.75 -7.48
CA GLU A 432 -18.06 18.63 -8.08
C GLU A 432 -18.29 17.29 -8.78
N PRO A 433 -17.41 16.81 -9.69
CA PRO A 433 -17.63 15.51 -10.33
C PRO A 433 -17.68 14.34 -9.35
N ILE A 434 -16.85 14.35 -8.31
CA ILE A 434 -16.83 13.27 -7.30
C ILE A 434 -18.13 13.27 -6.49
N LEU A 435 -18.51 14.41 -5.92
CA LEU A 435 -19.71 14.48 -5.07
C LEU A 435 -20.98 14.21 -5.88
N ALA A 436 -21.12 14.81 -7.08
CA ALA A 436 -22.24 14.57 -7.98
C ALA A 436 -22.29 13.12 -8.47
N GLY A 437 -21.15 12.54 -8.81
CA GLY A 437 -21.04 11.14 -9.23
C GLY A 437 -21.49 10.16 -8.16
N ILE A 438 -21.07 10.35 -6.90
CA ILE A 438 -21.52 9.54 -5.76
C ILE A 438 -23.02 9.66 -5.57
N GLN A 439 -23.57 10.90 -5.60
CA GLN A 439 -25.00 11.14 -5.44
C GLN A 439 -25.81 10.45 -6.55
N ALA A 440 -25.37 10.56 -7.79
CA ALA A 440 -26.02 9.91 -8.94
C ALA A 440 -25.99 8.38 -8.83
N GLN A 441 -24.84 7.80 -8.46
CA GLN A 441 -24.70 6.36 -8.26
C GLN A 441 -25.54 5.84 -7.09
N ALA A 442 -25.65 6.59 -6.00
CA ALA A 442 -26.51 6.21 -4.86
C ALA A 442 -27.99 6.21 -5.25
N ILE A 443 -28.45 7.23 -6.00
CA ILE A 443 -29.81 7.28 -6.55
C ILE A 443 -30.04 6.09 -7.50
N HIS A 444 -29.07 5.80 -8.37
CA HIS A 444 -29.16 4.66 -9.29
C HIS A 444 -29.24 3.33 -8.51
N LEU A 445 -28.41 3.15 -7.48
CA LEU A 445 -28.46 1.96 -6.61
C LEU A 445 -29.81 1.81 -5.91
N ALA A 446 -30.41 2.91 -5.46
CA ALA A 446 -31.72 2.93 -4.84
C ALA A 446 -32.86 2.53 -5.79
N SER A 447 -32.73 2.88 -7.09
CA SER A 447 -33.72 2.54 -8.13
C SER A 447 -33.65 1.08 -8.61
N MET A 448 -32.59 0.36 -8.29
CA MET A 448 -32.43 -1.05 -8.70
C MET A 448 -33.23 -1.99 -7.78
N ALA A 449 -33.80 -3.07 -8.39
CA ALA A 449 -34.34 -4.17 -7.60
C ALA A 449 -33.27 -4.86 -6.77
N GLY A 450 -33.61 -5.31 -5.56
CA GLY A 450 -32.69 -5.94 -4.63
C GLY A 450 -32.52 -7.45 -4.85
N ASP A 451 -33.38 -8.06 -5.64
CA ASP A 451 -33.45 -9.51 -5.85
C ASP A 451 -32.55 -10.02 -6.97
#